data_6b79e7bb5a5baa427dc623958d034374
#
_entry.id   6b79e7bb5a5baa427dc623958d034374
#
_cell.length_a   1.000
_cell.length_b   1.000
_cell.length_c   1.000
_cell.angle_alpha   90.00
_cell.angle_beta   90.00
_cell.angle_gamma   90.00
#
_symmetry.space_group_name_H-M   'P 1'
#
loop_
_entity.id
_entity.type
_entity.pdbx_description
1 polymer ?
#
loop_
_entity_poly.entity_id
_entity_poly.type
_entity_poly.pdbx_seq_one_letter_code
_entity_poly.pdbx_strand_id
1 'polypeptide(L)'
;MLPKYLKPFHVNKSNLIRIGPKTDGGYIVDKRILGKNNILVTCGLNDDWEFEKEFVKKNKDAPIIAFDHTVNKDFWIKRFKKDFISLLFLKKLKINKILDVFKYIDYYLFFRKNKIHYEKKIVSKSKNKNQISISEILKPLNSVVLKVDIEGDEYKILNDIKKNSKKIIFLIIEFHDVNKHTNKIKNFLKNLDLKIIHIHGNNYGGIDRKNNPCVL
;
A
#
# COMPACT_ATOMS: atom_id res chain seq x y z
N MET A 1 13.74 -8.52 20.92
CA MET A 1 12.82 -9.68 20.66
C MET A 1 11.44 -9.14 20.33
N LEU A 2 10.80 -9.57 19.23
CA LEU A 2 9.45 -9.10 18.86
C LEU A 2 8.43 -9.43 19.96
N PRO A 3 7.52 -8.51 20.29
CA PRO A 3 6.40 -8.79 21.19
C PRO A 3 5.59 -10.01 20.73
N LYS A 4 5.05 -10.81 21.65
CA LYS A 4 4.34 -12.06 21.33
C LYS A 4 3.20 -11.87 20.31
N TYR A 5 2.49 -10.74 20.34
CA TYR A 5 1.37 -10.43 19.44
C TYR A 5 1.83 -10.07 18.00
N LEU A 6 3.12 -9.79 17.80
CA LEU A 6 3.72 -9.54 16.48
C LEU A 6 4.45 -10.77 15.93
N LYS A 7 4.48 -11.88 16.66
CA LYS A 7 5.22 -13.07 16.22
C LYS A 7 4.56 -13.68 14.99
N PRO A 8 5.26 -13.77 13.84
CA PRO A 8 4.71 -14.36 12.64
C PRO A 8 4.36 -15.84 12.83
N PHE A 9 3.29 -16.27 12.21
CA PHE A 9 2.94 -17.67 12.06
C PHE A 9 3.94 -18.34 11.12
N HIS A 10 4.29 -19.59 11.41
CA HIS A 10 5.26 -20.31 10.60
C HIS A 10 4.69 -20.62 9.21
N VAL A 11 5.34 -20.09 8.18
CA VAL A 11 5.07 -20.36 6.77
C VAL A 11 6.36 -20.82 6.12
N ASN A 12 6.27 -21.76 5.17
CA ASN A 12 7.44 -22.17 4.41
C ASN A 12 8.01 -20.94 3.66
N LYS A 13 9.28 -20.62 3.92
CA LYS A 13 9.96 -19.46 3.32
C LYS A 13 9.94 -19.47 1.80
N SER A 14 9.91 -20.67 1.17
CA SER A 14 9.79 -20.81 -0.29
C SER A 14 8.46 -20.26 -0.85
N ASN A 15 7.45 -20.08 0.00
CA ASN A 15 6.17 -19.47 -0.40
C ASN A 15 6.17 -17.95 -0.27
N LEU A 16 7.17 -17.36 0.37
CA LEU A 16 7.27 -15.91 0.54
C LEU A 16 8.08 -15.32 -0.59
N ILE A 17 7.52 -14.31 -1.25
CA ILE A 17 8.21 -13.54 -2.28
C ILE A 17 8.03 -12.05 -2.02
N ARG A 18 9.00 -11.25 -2.46
CA ARG A 18 8.88 -9.81 -2.48
C ARG A 18 8.20 -9.37 -3.77
N ILE A 19 7.25 -8.46 -3.66
CA ILE A 19 6.63 -7.73 -4.76
C ILE A 19 6.88 -6.24 -4.55
N GLY A 20 7.13 -5.50 -5.63
CA GLY A 20 7.48 -4.10 -5.61
C GLY A 20 9.00 -3.85 -5.48
N PRO A 21 9.42 -2.59 -5.30
CA PRO A 21 10.82 -2.20 -5.30
C PRO A 21 11.61 -2.87 -4.17
N LYS A 22 12.93 -2.95 -4.33
CA LYS A 22 13.83 -3.47 -3.28
C LYS A 22 14.02 -2.47 -2.12
N THR A 23 13.64 -1.24 -2.35
CA THR A 23 13.64 -0.12 -1.39
C THR A 23 12.29 -0.02 -0.70
N ASP A 24 11.82 1.18 -0.40
CA ASP A 24 10.49 1.45 0.12
C ASP A 24 9.37 1.06 -0.86
N GLY A 25 8.17 0.76 -0.37
CA GLY A 25 7.00 0.36 -1.19
C GLY A 25 7.01 -1.09 -1.70
N GLY A 26 7.99 -1.91 -1.32
CA GLY A 26 8.01 -3.34 -1.65
C GLY A 26 7.65 -4.22 -0.45
N TYR A 27 6.75 -5.19 -0.65
CA TYR A 27 6.18 -6.00 0.42
C TYR A 27 6.38 -7.50 0.19
N ILE A 28 6.47 -8.24 1.30
CA ILE A 28 6.54 -9.71 1.26
C ILE A 28 5.13 -10.28 1.22
N VAL A 29 4.85 -11.10 0.23
CA VAL A 29 3.55 -11.75 0.07
C VAL A 29 3.70 -13.27 -0.04
N ASP A 30 2.62 -13.98 0.26
CA ASP A 30 2.54 -15.41 0.00
C ASP A 30 2.24 -15.65 -1.48
N LYS A 31 3.14 -16.31 -2.21
CA LYS A 31 2.97 -16.58 -3.63
C LYS A 31 1.69 -17.37 -3.97
N ARG A 32 1.09 -18.06 -2.98
CA ARG A 32 -0.15 -18.82 -3.16
C ARG A 32 -1.39 -17.96 -3.43
N ILE A 33 -1.31 -16.64 -3.14
CA ILE A 33 -2.37 -15.70 -3.51
C ILE A 33 -2.27 -15.23 -4.96
N LEU A 34 -1.15 -15.48 -5.61
CA LEU A 34 -0.90 -15.05 -6.98
C LEU A 34 -1.48 -16.05 -7.99
N GLY A 35 -1.75 -15.58 -9.21
CA GLY A 35 -2.27 -16.43 -10.29
C GLY A 35 -3.75 -16.81 -10.18
N LYS A 36 -4.50 -16.25 -9.22
CA LYS A 36 -5.91 -16.57 -8.93
C LYS A 36 -6.90 -15.48 -9.36
N ASN A 37 -6.47 -14.52 -10.15
CA ASN A 37 -7.28 -13.35 -10.59
C ASN A 37 -7.92 -12.59 -9.40
N ASN A 38 -7.26 -12.58 -8.25
CA ASN A 38 -7.71 -11.85 -7.09
C ASN A 38 -7.65 -10.34 -7.37
N ILE A 39 -8.65 -9.62 -6.91
CA ILE A 39 -8.68 -8.16 -7.03
C ILE A 39 -7.69 -7.57 -6.02
N LEU A 40 -6.83 -6.67 -6.48
CA LEU A 40 -6.02 -5.84 -5.59
C LEU A 40 -6.77 -4.53 -5.31
N VAL A 41 -7.03 -4.28 -4.04
CA VAL A 41 -7.43 -2.96 -3.54
C VAL A 41 -6.22 -2.35 -2.85
N THR A 42 -5.77 -1.18 -3.32
CA THR A 42 -4.66 -0.44 -2.71
C THR A 42 -5.14 0.91 -2.18
N CYS A 43 -4.80 1.19 -0.94
CA CYS A 43 -5.08 2.44 -0.24
C CYS A 43 -3.73 3.11 0.07
N GLY A 44 -3.50 4.28 -0.55
CA GLY A 44 -2.19 4.92 -0.60
C GLY A 44 -1.37 4.43 -1.80
N LEU A 45 -1.13 5.34 -2.72
CA LEU A 45 -0.42 5.08 -3.97
C LEU A 45 0.85 5.93 -4.06
N ASN A 46 0.75 7.18 -3.61
CA ASN A 46 1.78 8.20 -3.76
C ASN A 46 2.24 8.29 -5.23
N ASP A 47 3.51 8.52 -5.46
CA ASP A 47 4.10 8.58 -6.79
C ASP A 47 4.82 7.28 -7.21
N ASP A 48 4.49 6.15 -6.55
CA ASP A 48 5.07 4.84 -6.83
C ASP A 48 3.99 3.74 -6.88
N TRP A 49 3.85 3.06 -8.01
CA TRP A 49 2.93 1.94 -8.24
C TRP A 49 3.67 0.70 -8.76
N GLU A 50 4.95 0.57 -8.45
CA GLU A 50 5.75 -0.59 -8.87
C GLU A 50 5.25 -1.89 -8.20
N PHE A 51 4.73 -1.79 -6.97
CA PHE A 51 4.06 -2.92 -6.32
C PHE A 51 2.85 -3.38 -7.15
N GLU A 52 1.99 -2.46 -7.55
CA GLU A 52 0.79 -2.72 -8.34
C GLU A 52 1.14 -3.29 -9.71
N LYS A 53 2.16 -2.77 -10.38
CA LYS A 53 2.67 -3.29 -11.66
C LYS A 53 3.14 -4.73 -11.54
N GLU A 54 3.98 -5.01 -10.54
CA GLU A 54 4.52 -6.35 -10.36
C GLU A 54 3.43 -7.34 -9.93
N PHE A 55 2.45 -6.88 -9.11
CA PHE A 55 1.30 -7.68 -8.74
C PHE A 55 0.47 -8.10 -9.97
N VAL A 56 0.15 -7.17 -10.87
CA VAL A 56 -0.56 -7.46 -12.12
C VAL A 56 0.22 -8.43 -13.00
N LYS A 57 1.53 -8.20 -13.16
CA LYS A 57 2.40 -9.09 -13.95
C LYS A 57 2.35 -10.53 -13.44
N LYS A 58 2.27 -10.73 -12.12
CA LYS A 58 2.21 -12.07 -11.50
C LYS A 58 0.79 -12.66 -11.43
N ASN A 59 -0.26 -11.85 -11.64
CA ASN A 59 -1.66 -12.24 -11.54
C ASN A 59 -2.44 -12.13 -12.85
N LYS A 60 -1.78 -12.25 -14.01
CA LYS A 60 -2.44 -12.29 -15.33
C LYS A 60 -3.49 -11.18 -15.50
N ASP A 61 -3.08 -9.92 -15.33
CA ASP A 61 -3.95 -8.74 -15.47
C ASP A 61 -5.11 -8.65 -14.46
N ALA A 62 -4.88 -9.07 -13.23
CA ALA A 62 -5.82 -8.90 -12.14
C ALA A 62 -6.33 -7.44 -12.05
N PRO A 63 -7.62 -7.23 -11.74
CA PRO A 63 -8.16 -5.91 -11.54
C PRO A 63 -7.47 -5.20 -10.37
N ILE A 64 -7.24 -3.89 -10.53
CA ILE A 64 -6.76 -3.01 -9.46
C ILE A 64 -7.76 -1.90 -9.21
N ILE A 65 -8.03 -1.64 -7.94
CA ILE A 65 -8.78 -0.49 -7.50
C ILE A 65 -7.92 0.28 -6.50
N ALA A 66 -7.36 1.39 -6.94
CA ALA A 66 -6.50 2.24 -6.12
C ALA A 66 -7.27 3.45 -5.57
N PHE A 67 -6.93 3.85 -4.35
CA PHE A 67 -7.48 5.03 -3.69
C PHE A 67 -6.35 5.88 -3.12
N ASP A 68 -6.25 7.10 -3.62
CA ASP A 68 -5.35 8.11 -3.09
C ASP A 68 -5.84 9.51 -3.47
N HIS A 69 -6.19 10.32 -2.48
CA HIS A 69 -6.68 11.69 -2.71
C HIS A 69 -5.55 12.69 -2.98
N THR A 70 -4.30 12.32 -2.70
CA THR A 70 -3.13 13.19 -2.90
C THR A 70 -2.62 13.15 -4.33
N VAL A 71 -2.82 12.01 -5.03
CA VAL A 71 -2.40 11.80 -6.43
C VAL A 71 -3.50 12.29 -7.37
N ASN A 72 -3.58 13.59 -7.57
CA ASN A 72 -4.56 14.28 -8.39
C ASN A 72 -3.89 15.13 -9.50
N LYS A 73 -4.68 15.87 -10.26
CA LYS A 73 -4.16 16.73 -11.34
C LYS A 73 -3.11 17.73 -10.85
N ASP A 74 -3.35 18.36 -9.69
CA ASP A 74 -2.43 19.37 -9.14
C ASP A 74 -1.11 18.73 -8.70
N PHE A 75 -1.16 17.52 -8.13
CA PHE A 75 0.03 16.73 -7.83
C PHE A 75 0.88 16.52 -9.08
N TRP A 76 0.27 16.07 -10.19
CA TRP A 76 1.00 15.81 -11.43
C TRP A 76 1.59 17.07 -12.07
N ILE A 77 0.86 18.19 -12.03
CA ILE A 77 1.38 19.49 -12.51
C ILE A 77 2.60 19.93 -11.69
N LYS A 78 2.52 19.85 -10.35
CA LYS A 78 3.63 20.21 -9.46
C LYS A 78 4.83 19.26 -9.66
N ARG A 79 4.56 17.96 -9.78
CA ARG A 79 5.59 16.95 -10.00
C ARG A 79 6.31 17.18 -11.34
N PHE A 80 5.58 17.33 -12.43
CA PHE A 80 6.14 17.60 -13.75
C PHE A 80 7.02 18.85 -13.74
N LYS A 81 6.53 19.95 -13.17
CA LYS A 81 7.31 21.19 -13.05
C LYS A 81 8.62 20.97 -12.29
N LYS A 82 8.56 20.29 -11.14
CA LYS A 82 9.73 19.98 -10.31
C LYS A 82 10.75 19.13 -11.07
N ASP A 83 10.29 18.08 -11.73
CA ASP A 83 11.17 17.14 -12.43
C ASP A 83 11.77 17.78 -13.70
N PHE A 84 10.97 18.57 -14.42
CA PHE A 84 11.45 19.35 -15.60
C PHE A 84 12.51 20.39 -15.20
N ILE A 85 12.27 21.18 -14.15
CA ILE A 85 13.26 22.12 -13.62
C ILE A 85 14.52 21.38 -13.18
N SER A 86 14.37 20.27 -12.45
CA SER A 86 15.50 19.45 -12.02
C SER A 86 16.33 18.94 -13.20
N LEU A 87 15.69 18.61 -14.32
CA LEU A 87 16.36 18.17 -15.55
C LEU A 87 17.16 19.31 -16.21
N LEU A 88 16.60 20.53 -16.25
CA LEU A 88 17.26 21.70 -16.84
C LEU A 88 18.52 22.13 -16.08
N PHE A 89 18.55 21.98 -14.75
CA PHE A 89 19.69 22.40 -13.93
C PHE A 89 20.71 21.30 -13.64
N LEU A 90 20.59 20.13 -14.29
CA LEU A 90 21.57 19.06 -14.13
C LEU A 90 22.88 19.37 -14.89
N LYS A 91 23.99 19.34 -14.14
CA LYS A 91 25.34 19.39 -14.74
C LYS A 91 25.70 18.14 -15.57
N LYS A 92 25.04 16.99 -15.27
CA LYS A 92 25.15 15.73 -16.03
C LYS A 92 23.76 15.11 -16.12
N LEU A 93 23.32 14.73 -17.32
CA LEU A 93 22.09 14.02 -17.57
C LEU A 93 22.12 12.64 -16.88
N LYS A 94 21.19 12.41 -15.97
CA LYS A 94 20.97 11.10 -15.34
C LYS A 94 19.70 10.49 -15.92
N ILE A 95 19.79 9.28 -16.45
CA ILE A 95 18.67 8.55 -17.08
C ILE A 95 17.43 8.52 -16.15
N ASN A 96 17.62 8.30 -14.86
CA ASN A 96 16.51 8.29 -13.90
C ASN A 96 15.73 9.60 -13.84
N LYS A 97 16.42 10.76 -14.04
CA LYS A 97 15.75 12.08 -14.06
C LYS A 97 14.94 12.31 -15.34
N ILE A 98 15.38 11.73 -16.46
CA ILE A 98 14.59 11.74 -17.69
C ILE A 98 13.33 10.89 -17.50
N LEU A 99 13.44 9.70 -16.89
CA LEU A 99 12.32 8.83 -16.61
C LEU A 99 11.31 9.46 -15.64
N ASP A 100 11.79 10.24 -14.65
CA ASP A 100 10.90 10.97 -13.71
C ASP A 100 9.95 11.93 -14.45
N VAL A 101 10.42 12.63 -15.50
CA VAL A 101 9.56 13.53 -16.30
C VAL A 101 8.44 12.78 -17.00
N PHE A 102 8.69 11.53 -17.41
CA PHE A 102 7.69 10.69 -18.09
C PHE A 102 6.81 9.88 -17.11
N LYS A 103 7.00 10.02 -15.81
CA LYS A 103 6.27 9.24 -14.79
C LYS A 103 4.75 9.43 -14.89
N TYR A 104 4.27 10.61 -15.25
CA TYR A 104 2.85 10.86 -15.51
C TYR A 104 2.31 10.02 -16.67
N ILE A 105 3.08 9.89 -17.75
CA ILE A 105 2.67 9.07 -18.91
C ILE A 105 2.58 7.60 -18.48
N ASP A 106 3.56 7.12 -17.74
CA ASP A 106 3.56 5.75 -17.21
C ASP A 106 2.35 5.50 -16.28
N TYR A 107 2.04 6.45 -15.37
CA TYR A 107 0.84 6.41 -14.55
C TYR A 107 -0.43 6.30 -15.42
N TYR A 108 -0.60 7.21 -16.37
CA TYR A 108 -1.78 7.25 -17.24
C TYR A 108 -1.91 5.98 -18.09
N LEU A 109 -0.79 5.42 -18.54
CA LEU A 109 -0.76 4.18 -19.32
C LEU A 109 -1.07 2.96 -18.43
N PHE A 110 -0.70 2.97 -17.17
CA PHE A 110 -0.96 1.87 -16.24
C PHE A 110 -2.42 1.86 -15.77
N PHE A 111 -2.94 3.00 -15.32
CA PHE A 111 -4.32 3.10 -14.82
C PHE A 111 -5.35 3.20 -15.96
N ARG A 112 -5.58 2.08 -16.64
CA ARG A 112 -6.56 1.93 -17.73
C ARG A 112 -7.24 0.58 -17.65
N LYS A 113 -8.36 0.43 -18.38
CA LYS A 113 -9.15 -0.81 -18.47
C LYS A 113 -9.64 -1.25 -17.09
N ASN A 114 -9.12 -2.37 -16.59
CA ASN A 114 -9.46 -2.96 -15.30
C ASN A 114 -8.58 -2.45 -14.14
N LYS A 115 -7.79 -1.41 -14.35
CA LYS A 115 -6.97 -0.75 -13.33
C LYS A 115 -7.46 0.68 -13.16
N ILE A 116 -8.08 0.97 -12.02
CA ILE A 116 -8.77 2.23 -11.76
C ILE A 116 -8.13 2.90 -10.55
N HIS A 117 -7.88 4.19 -10.65
CA HIS A 117 -7.51 5.04 -9.51
C HIS A 117 -8.64 6.03 -9.21
N TYR A 118 -9.03 6.10 -7.95
CA TYR A 118 -10.00 7.05 -7.41
C TYR A 118 -9.29 8.07 -6.51
N GLU A 119 -9.44 9.35 -6.82
CA GLU A 119 -8.96 10.48 -6.02
C GLU A 119 -9.83 10.65 -4.77
N LYS A 120 -9.86 9.61 -3.90
CA LYS A 120 -10.68 9.61 -2.69
C LYS A 120 -9.84 9.35 -1.45
N LYS A 121 -10.14 10.11 -0.38
CA LYS A 121 -9.56 9.88 0.94
C LYS A 121 -10.22 8.67 1.61
N ILE A 122 -9.40 7.75 2.11
CA ILE A 122 -9.88 6.64 2.93
C ILE A 122 -10.24 7.15 4.33
N VAL A 123 -11.43 6.83 4.79
CA VAL A 123 -11.97 7.24 6.09
C VAL A 123 -12.75 6.12 6.75
N SER A 124 -13.02 6.24 8.05
CA SER A 124 -13.85 5.27 8.78
C SER A 124 -15.34 5.34 8.39
N LYS A 125 -15.82 6.54 8.02
CA LYS A 125 -17.19 6.78 7.56
C LYS A 125 -17.21 7.94 6.58
N SER A 126 -17.68 7.67 5.37
CA SER A 126 -17.77 8.68 4.31
C SER A 126 -18.80 9.77 4.66
N LYS A 127 -18.41 11.02 4.44
CA LYS A 127 -19.26 12.21 4.67
C LYS A 127 -19.58 12.97 3.37
N ASN A 128 -18.82 12.72 2.32
CA ASN A 128 -18.95 13.36 1.01
C ASN A 128 -18.37 12.49 -0.10
N LYS A 129 -18.55 12.91 -1.36
CA LYS A 129 -18.12 12.18 -2.56
C LYS A 129 -16.60 11.96 -2.68
N ASN A 130 -15.78 12.77 -1.99
CA ASN A 130 -14.32 12.70 -2.03
C ASN A 130 -13.76 11.76 -0.95
N GLN A 131 -14.62 11.08 -0.21
CA GLN A 131 -14.27 10.13 0.83
C GLN A 131 -14.88 8.77 0.54
N ILE A 132 -14.24 7.71 1.07
CA ILE A 132 -14.75 6.36 0.97
C ILE A 132 -14.24 5.53 2.17
N SER A 133 -15.07 4.62 2.66
CA SER A 133 -14.69 3.68 3.73
C SER A 133 -14.30 2.31 3.15
N ILE A 134 -13.57 1.53 3.92
CA ILE A 134 -13.21 0.14 3.55
C ILE A 134 -14.48 -0.70 3.34
N SER A 135 -15.51 -0.52 4.18
CA SER A 135 -16.78 -1.24 4.02
C SER A 135 -17.48 -0.92 2.69
N GLU A 136 -17.47 0.35 2.26
CA GLU A 136 -18.05 0.74 0.97
C GLU A 136 -17.27 0.15 -0.21
N ILE A 137 -15.92 0.17 -0.14
CA ILE A 137 -15.04 -0.43 -1.17
C ILE A 137 -15.30 -1.92 -1.28
N LEU A 138 -15.31 -2.63 -0.15
CA LEU A 138 -15.42 -4.08 -0.12
C LEU A 138 -16.86 -4.60 -0.28
N LYS A 139 -17.87 -3.73 -0.22
CA LYS A 139 -19.29 -4.14 -0.33
C LYS A 139 -19.56 -5.01 -1.58
N PRO A 140 -19.17 -4.59 -2.81
CA PRO A 140 -19.40 -5.36 -4.03
C PRO A 140 -18.35 -6.44 -4.29
N LEU A 141 -17.31 -6.54 -3.47
CA LEU A 141 -16.14 -7.39 -3.75
C LEU A 141 -16.10 -8.61 -2.83
N ASN A 142 -15.42 -9.66 -3.31
CA ASN A 142 -15.06 -10.85 -2.54
C ASN A 142 -13.62 -11.25 -2.91
N SER A 143 -12.93 -11.96 -2.02
CA SER A 143 -11.56 -12.48 -2.26
C SER A 143 -10.55 -11.40 -2.64
N VAL A 144 -10.44 -10.38 -1.80
CA VAL A 144 -9.63 -9.20 -2.05
C VAL A 144 -8.23 -9.33 -1.42
N VAL A 145 -7.21 -8.96 -2.16
CA VAL A 145 -5.90 -8.59 -1.60
C VAL A 145 -5.97 -7.10 -1.27
N LEU A 146 -5.84 -6.75 0.01
CA LEU A 146 -5.93 -5.37 0.48
C LEU A 146 -4.54 -4.86 0.89
N LYS A 147 -4.07 -3.81 0.23
CA LYS A 147 -2.88 -3.04 0.64
C LYS A 147 -3.33 -1.73 1.27
N VAL A 148 -2.76 -1.39 2.43
CA VAL A 148 -3.03 -0.16 3.17
C VAL A 148 -1.70 0.47 3.58
N ASP A 149 -1.46 1.67 3.06
CA ASP A 149 -0.30 2.49 3.35
C ASP A 149 -0.73 3.96 3.17
N ILE A 150 -1.28 4.56 4.24
CA ILE A 150 -1.98 5.86 4.20
C ILE A 150 -1.46 6.86 5.22
N GLU A 151 -0.16 6.76 5.51
CA GLU A 151 0.64 7.77 6.21
C GLU A 151 0.03 8.21 7.57
N GLY A 152 -0.35 7.23 8.41
CA GLY A 152 -0.82 7.43 9.78
C GLY A 152 -2.35 7.42 9.96
N ASP A 153 -3.14 7.39 8.88
CA ASP A 153 -4.60 7.27 8.97
C ASP A 153 -5.09 5.81 9.13
N GLU A 154 -4.19 4.80 9.12
CA GLU A 154 -4.49 3.36 9.27
C GLU A 154 -5.32 3.08 10.52
N TYR A 155 -5.00 3.75 11.62
CA TYR A 155 -5.63 3.56 12.92
C TYR A 155 -7.11 3.96 12.97
N LYS A 156 -7.57 4.77 12.01
CA LYS A 156 -8.97 5.20 11.88
C LYS A 156 -9.84 4.14 11.22
N ILE A 157 -9.23 3.23 10.46
CA ILE A 157 -9.94 2.24 9.62
C ILE A 157 -9.78 0.79 10.09
N LEU A 158 -8.99 0.51 11.14
CA LEU A 158 -8.74 -0.86 11.62
C LEU A 158 -10.03 -1.62 11.96
N ASN A 159 -11.01 -0.95 12.56
CA ASN A 159 -12.30 -1.58 12.89
C ASN A 159 -13.08 -1.93 11.63
N ASP A 160 -12.95 -1.13 10.58
CA ASP A 160 -13.64 -1.35 9.31
C ASP A 160 -13.00 -2.52 8.55
N ILE A 161 -11.67 -2.60 8.53
CA ILE A 161 -10.92 -3.77 8.02
C ILE A 161 -11.35 -5.04 8.76
N LYS A 162 -11.37 -5.00 10.09
CA LYS A 162 -11.77 -6.15 10.91
C LYS A 162 -13.19 -6.64 10.60
N LYS A 163 -14.15 -5.74 10.47
CA LYS A 163 -15.55 -6.09 10.12
C LYS A 163 -15.65 -6.78 8.76
N ASN A 164 -14.77 -6.48 7.85
CA ASN A 164 -14.75 -7.01 6.49
C ASN A 164 -13.69 -8.10 6.27
N SER A 165 -13.04 -8.61 7.34
CA SER A 165 -11.91 -9.56 7.25
C SER A 165 -12.23 -10.81 6.44
N LYS A 166 -13.47 -11.30 6.47
CA LYS A 166 -13.91 -12.48 5.68
C LYS A 166 -13.85 -12.30 4.16
N LYS A 167 -13.80 -11.05 3.68
CA LYS A 167 -13.63 -10.71 2.26
C LYS A 167 -12.18 -10.52 1.86
N ILE A 168 -11.29 -10.40 2.85
CA ILE A 168 -9.88 -10.13 2.65
C ILE A 168 -9.12 -11.44 2.74
N ILE A 169 -8.57 -11.90 1.63
CA ILE A 169 -7.76 -13.14 1.58
C ILE A 169 -6.31 -12.88 1.96
N PHE A 170 -5.86 -11.64 1.81
CA PHE A 170 -4.51 -11.20 2.17
C PHE A 170 -4.51 -9.71 2.50
N LEU A 171 -3.90 -9.35 3.62
CA LEU A 171 -3.75 -7.98 4.07
C LEU A 171 -2.26 -7.61 4.11
N ILE A 172 -1.93 -6.51 3.45
CA ILE A 172 -0.67 -5.79 3.57
C ILE A 172 -1.01 -4.47 4.25
N ILE A 173 -0.41 -4.19 5.38
CA ILE A 173 -0.65 -2.94 6.09
C ILE A 173 0.66 -2.39 6.63
N GLU A 174 0.92 -1.13 6.34
CA GLU A 174 2.01 -0.37 6.92
C GLU A 174 1.47 0.48 8.07
N PHE A 175 2.06 0.32 9.25
CA PHE A 175 1.68 1.07 10.44
C PHE A 175 2.71 2.17 10.70
N HIS A 176 2.27 3.41 10.66
CA HIS A 176 3.08 4.57 11.01
C HIS A 176 2.96 4.91 12.50
N ASP A 177 3.95 5.60 13.05
CA ASP A 177 3.94 6.01 14.49
C ASP A 177 3.63 4.86 15.46
N VAL A 178 4.20 3.68 15.23
CA VAL A 178 3.92 2.44 15.95
C VAL A 178 4.04 2.60 17.46
N ASN A 179 5.05 3.36 17.92
CA ASN A 179 5.29 3.66 19.33
C ASN A 179 4.12 4.37 20.01
N LYS A 180 3.37 5.23 19.29
CA LYS A 180 2.18 5.93 19.78
C LYS A 180 0.93 5.06 19.78
N HIS A 181 0.90 3.99 18.97
CA HIS A 181 -0.31 3.23 18.68
C HIS A 181 -0.23 1.73 19.00
N THR A 182 0.78 1.29 19.75
CA THR A 182 1.03 -0.11 20.14
C THR A 182 -0.22 -0.85 20.61
N ASN A 183 -1.03 -0.23 21.49
CA ASN A 183 -2.26 -0.85 22.01
C ASN A 183 -3.33 -1.03 20.91
N LYS A 184 -3.45 -0.09 19.97
CA LYS A 184 -4.40 -0.21 18.85
C LYS A 184 -3.99 -1.36 17.93
N ILE A 185 -2.70 -1.46 17.59
CA ILE A 185 -2.13 -2.56 16.79
C ILE A 185 -2.38 -3.90 17.47
N LYS A 186 -2.02 -4.02 18.76
CA LYS A 186 -2.22 -5.23 19.55
C LYS A 186 -3.69 -5.68 19.54
N ASN A 187 -4.62 -4.75 19.79
CA ASN A 187 -6.06 -5.05 19.82
C ASN A 187 -6.60 -5.42 18.44
N PHE A 188 -6.12 -4.78 17.38
CA PHE A 188 -6.48 -5.12 16.01
C PHE A 188 -6.03 -6.53 15.67
N LEU A 189 -4.75 -6.85 15.85
CA LEU A 189 -4.17 -8.15 15.48
C LEU A 189 -4.76 -9.30 16.31
N LYS A 190 -5.06 -9.09 17.61
CA LYS A 190 -5.69 -10.12 18.46
C LYS A 190 -7.07 -10.54 17.97
N ASN A 191 -7.78 -9.64 17.31
CA ASN A 191 -9.18 -9.83 16.92
C ASN A 191 -9.37 -9.92 15.40
N LEU A 192 -8.30 -10.10 14.63
CA LEU A 192 -8.31 -10.26 13.19
C LEU A 192 -8.29 -11.75 12.82
N ASP A 193 -9.17 -12.18 11.92
CA ASP A 193 -9.25 -13.57 11.45
C ASP A 193 -8.09 -13.97 10.51
N LEU A 194 -7.12 -13.08 10.30
CA LEU A 194 -5.93 -13.31 9.47
C LEU A 194 -4.71 -13.58 10.38
N LYS A 195 -3.79 -14.40 9.88
CA LYS A 195 -2.53 -14.70 10.56
C LYS A 195 -1.39 -13.87 9.99
N ILE A 196 -0.56 -13.31 10.87
CA ILE A 196 0.67 -12.62 10.45
C ILE A 196 1.61 -13.67 9.87
N ILE A 197 2.08 -13.48 8.64
CA ILE A 197 3.07 -14.35 7.99
C ILE A 197 4.44 -13.70 7.84
N HIS A 198 4.47 -12.37 7.83
CA HIS A 198 5.69 -11.58 7.75
C HIS A 198 5.51 -10.27 8.49
N ILE A 199 6.60 -9.77 9.06
CA ILE A 199 6.69 -8.44 9.68
C ILE A 199 8.14 -7.96 9.61
N HIS A 200 8.33 -6.71 9.30
CA HIS A 200 9.63 -6.05 9.42
C HIS A 200 9.44 -4.57 9.71
N GLY A 201 10.46 -3.93 10.30
CA GLY A 201 10.49 -2.48 10.43
C GLY A 201 10.88 -1.84 9.09
N ASN A 202 10.17 -0.77 8.71
CA ASN A 202 10.58 -0.01 7.54
C ASN A 202 11.87 0.75 7.85
N ASN A 203 12.92 0.50 7.08
CA ASN A 203 14.24 1.13 7.27
C ASN A 203 14.25 2.64 6.97
N TYR A 204 13.24 3.13 6.29
CA TYR A 204 13.07 4.55 5.97
C TYR A 204 12.17 5.29 6.96
N GLY A 205 11.40 4.56 7.78
CA GLY A 205 10.44 5.10 8.75
C GLY A 205 11.05 5.61 10.06
N GLY A 206 12.38 5.56 10.20
CA GLY A 206 13.07 5.98 11.43
C GLY A 206 12.90 5.01 12.61
N ILE A 207 13.60 5.32 13.70
CA ILE A 207 13.56 4.56 14.96
C ILE A 207 13.22 5.49 16.12
N ASP A 208 12.59 4.96 17.16
CA ASP A 208 12.31 5.68 18.41
C ASP A 208 13.54 5.70 19.33
N ARG A 209 13.41 6.41 20.47
CA ARG A 209 14.49 6.51 21.49
C ARG A 209 14.89 5.16 22.10
N LYS A 210 14.14 4.10 21.90
CA LYS A 210 14.37 2.75 22.38
C LYS A 210 14.83 1.81 21.27
N ASN A 211 15.25 2.35 20.12
CA ASN A 211 15.65 1.62 18.91
C ASN A 211 14.56 0.71 18.32
N ASN A 212 13.28 1.02 18.54
CA ASN A 212 12.20 0.32 17.85
C ASN A 212 11.85 1.07 16.54
N PRO A 213 11.46 0.36 15.47
CA PRO A 213 11.03 1.01 14.25
C PRO A 213 9.75 1.82 14.50
N CYS A 214 9.69 3.02 13.93
CA CYS A 214 8.50 3.88 13.97
C CYS A 214 7.45 3.45 12.94
N VAL A 215 7.86 2.70 11.93
CA VAL A 215 7.00 2.16 10.85
C VAL A 215 7.21 0.65 10.75
N LEU A 216 6.10 -0.09 10.71
CA LEU A 216 6.04 -1.55 10.59
C LEU A 216 5.19 -1.96 9.40
#